data_38a568397ebde10c9d5187342dba320e
#
_entry.id   38a568397ebde10c9d5187342dba320e
#
_cell.length_a   1.000
_cell.length_b   1.000
_cell.length_c   1.000
_cell.angle_alpha   90.00
_cell.angle_beta   90.00
_cell.angle_gamma   90.00
#
_symmetry.space_group_name_H-M   'P 1'
#
loop_
_entity.id
_entity.type
_entity.pdbx_description
1 polymer ?
#
loop_
_entity_poly.entity_id
_entity_poly.type
_entity_poly.pdbx_seq_one_letter_code
_entity_poly.pdbx_strand_id
1 'polypeptide(L)'
;MNYMRIIFKKFKARMIVGCILAVIALLAVSVIVFINQASFGRTPRGERLERVMKSPNYRNGEFKNQHETLLMTSDRGRFSGIWEFIFRKIDGLRPEQAVKAIKTDLRKIGRNEEILVWFGHSSYLIQTGGKRILVDPVFCMASPVSFVNKPFKGTELYTPDDMPDIDYLVISHDHWDHLDYNTVKKLKDRIGAVICPLGVGEHFEYWGFDKERLIELDWNEDCLLYTSPSPRDLSTS
;
A
#
# COMPACT_ATOMS: atom_id res chain seq x y z
N MET A 1 30.38 56.82 11.74
CA MET A 1 29.03 56.24 11.91
C MET A 1 28.59 55.29 10.81
N ASN A 2 28.97 55.47 9.55
CA ASN A 2 28.59 54.58 8.42
C ASN A 2 29.25 53.17 8.45
N TYR A 3 30.50 53.03 8.88
CA TYR A 3 31.25 51.79 8.85
C TYR A 3 30.65 50.72 9.77
N MET A 4 30.28 51.08 11.01
CA MET A 4 29.62 50.17 11.97
C MET A 4 28.26 49.65 11.46
N ARG A 5 27.47 50.52 10.77
CA ARG A 5 26.19 50.12 10.15
C ARG A 5 26.39 49.09 9.04
N ILE A 6 27.44 49.19 8.25
CA ILE A 6 27.76 48.22 7.17
C ILE A 6 28.14 46.86 7.76
N ILE A 7 28.98 46.83 8.82
CA ILE A 7 29.36 45.60 9.49
C ILE A 7 28.12 44.91 10.09
N PHE A 8 27.26 45.65 10.75
CA PHE A 8 26.03 45.16 11.36
C PHE A 8 25.05 44.58 10.32
N LYS A 9 24.92 45.26 9.15
CA LYS A 9 24.10 44.70 8.04
C LYS A 9 24.69 43.42 7.49
N LYS A 10 26.01 43.33 7.28
CA LYS A 10 26.67 42.10 6.80
C LYS A 10 26.53 40.94 7.82
N PHE A 11 26.65 41.24 9.11
CA PHE A 11 26.45 40.26 10.17
C PHE A 11 25.02 39.72 10.20
N LYS A 12 24.01 40.61 10.18
CA LYS A 12 22.59 40.21 10.09
C LYS A 12 22.29 39.38 8.84
N ALA A 13 22.82 39.77 7.67
CA ALA A 13 22.63 39.05 6.43
C ALA A 13 23.23 37.60 6.54
N ARG A 14 24.44 37.48 7.09
CA ARG A 14 25.07 36.16 7.32
C ARG A 14 24.27 35.29 8.30
N MET A 15 23.77 35.88 9.38
CA MET A 15 22.87 35.15 10.32
C MET A 15 21.59 34.67 9.61
N ILE A 16 20.91 35.53 8.84
CA ILE A 16 19.71 35.18 8.10
C ILE A 16 20.00 34.04 7.13
N VAL A 17 21.09 34.10 6.36
CA VAL A 17 21.51 33.04 5.45
C VAL A 17 21.80 31.75 6.23
N GLY A 18 22.49 31.81 7.37
CA GLY A 18 22.76 30.65 8.22
C GLY A 18 21.48 30.03 8.75
N CYS A 19 20.50 30.81 9.20
CA CYS A 19 19.20 30.32 9.63
C CYS A 19 18.42 29.65 8.48
N ILE A 20 18.43 30.24 7.30
CA ILE A 20 17.78 29.64 6.12
C ILE A 20 18.41 28.30 5.77
N LEU A 21 19.75 28.22 5.72
CA LEU A 21 20.45 26.97 5.45
C LEU A 21 20.18 25.90 6.51
N ALA A 22 20.11 26.29 7.78
CA ALA A 22 19.76 25.38 8.88
C ALA A 22 18.33 24.84 8.75
N VAL A 23 17.36 25.69 8.37
CA VAL A 23 15.98 25.26 8.10
C VAL A 23 15.91 24.31 6.91
N ILE A 24 16.62 24.61 5.82
CA ILE A 24 16.68 23.73 4.64
C ILE A 24 17.29 22.38 5.01
N ALA A 25 18.39 22.37 5.77
CA ALA A 25 19.01 21.13 6.21
C ALA A 25 18.07 20.31 7.13
N LEU A 26 17.37 20.97 8.07
CA LEU A 26 16.38 20.30 8.92
C LEU A 26 15.24 19.69 8.12
N LEU A 27 14.71 20.43 7.14
CA LEU A 27 13.67 19.92 6.25
C LEU A 27 14.18 18.72 5.42
N ALA A 28 15.39 18.81 4.87
CA ALA A 28 15.99 17.69 4.13
C ALA A 28 16.15 16.43 5.00
N VAL A 29 16.66 16.58 6.22
CA VAL A 29 16.76 15.47 7.19
C VAL A 29 15.38 14.91 7.52
N SER A 30 14.39 15.76 7.76
CA SER A 30 13.03 15.34 8.07
C SER A 30 12.41 14.53 6.92
N VAL A 31 12.61 14.96 5.68
CA VAL A 31 12.16 14.20 4.48
C VAL A 31 12.87 12.86 4.40
N ILE A 32 14.20 12.82 4.59
CA ILE A 32 14.97 11.57 4.56
C ILE A 32 14.47 10.61 5.63
N VAL A 33 14.28 11.06 6.86
CA VAL A 33 13.75 10.24 7.96
C VAL A 33 12.35 9.73 7.62
N PHE A 34 11.49 10.59 7.06
CA PHE A 34 10.13 10.24 6.70
C PHE A 34 10.07 9.15 5.62
N ILE A 35 10.79 9.30 4.51
CA ILE A 35 10.77 8.31 3.41
C ILE A 35 11.51 7.00 3.74
N ASN A 36 12.32 6.99 4.79
CA ASN A 36 13.00 5.78 5.28
C ASN A 36 12.23 5.05 6.39
N GLN A 37 11.00 5.44 6.69
CA GLN A 37 10.15 4.70 7.63
C GLN A 37 9.82 3.32 7.06
N ALA A 38 9.67 2.32 7.95
CA ALA A 38 9.36 0.95 7.56
C ALA A 38 8.09 0.83 6.70
N SER A 39 7.13 1.73 6.89
CA SER A 39 5.88 1.79 6.13
C SER A 39 6.05 2.02 4.62
N PHE A 40 7.18 2.58 4.19
CA PHE A 40 7.51 2.71 2.76
C PHE A 40 8.04 1.40 2.14
N GLY A 41 8.23 0.37 2.95
CA GLY A 41 8.68 -0.94 2.48
C GLY A 41 10.14 -0.92 2.00
N ARG A 42 10.45 -1.82 1.07
CA ARG A 42 11.79 -1.98 0.52
C ARG A 42 11.73 -2.45 -0.94
N THR A 43 12.61 -1.94 -1.78
CA THR A 43 12.76 -2.40 -3.17
C THR A 43 13.35 -3.81 -3.23
N PRO A 44 12.99 -4.64 -4.25
CA PRO A 44 13.50 -5.99 -4.45
C PRO A 44 15.03 -6.05 -4.47
N ARG A 45 15.60 -7.14 -3.91
CA ARG A 45 17.04 -7.42 -3.81
C ARG A 45 17.35 -8.87 -4.13
N GLY A 46 18.63 -9.16 -4.40
CA GLY A 46 19.15 -10.52 -4.61
C GLY A 46 18.31 -11.30 -5.62
N GLU A 47 17.98 -12.54 -5.31
CA GLU A 47 17.24 -13.45 -6.17
C GLU A 47 15.87 -12.88 -6.61
N ARG A 48 15.18 -12.13 -5.72
CA ARG A 48 13.90 -11.49 -6.05
C ARG A 48 14.10 -10.42 -7.13
N LEU A 49 15.13 -9.59 -7.02
CA LEU A 49 15.45 -8.62 -8.06
C LEU A 49 15.80 -9.30 -9.38
N GLU A 50 16.58 -10.39 -9.34
CA GLU A 50 16.91 -11.15 -10.55
C GLU A 50 15.65 -11.71 -11.22
N ARG A 51 14.68 -12.23 -10.43
CA ARG A 51 13.39 -12.69 -10.95
C ARG A 51 12.60 -11.54 -11.58
N VAL A 52 12.54 -10.37 -10.92
CA VAL A 52 11.92 -9.15 -11.47
C VAL A 52 12.56 -8.77 -12.82
N MET A 53 13.90 -8.76 -12.89
CA MET A 53 14.63 -8.37 -14.12
C MET A 53 14.46 -9.38 -15.26
N LYS A 54 14.13 -10.64 -14.97
CA LYS A 54 13.85 -11.68 -15.97
C LYS A 54 12.40 -11.62 -16.48
N SER A 55 11.50 -10.89 -15.81
CA SER A 55 10.12 -10.76 -16.27
C SER A 55 10.05 -10.06 -17.62
N PRO A 56 9.29 -10.60 -18.60
CA PRO A 56 9.05 -9.94 -19.89
C PRO A 56 8.24 -8.63 -19.73
N ASN A 57 7.59 -8.47 -18.58
CA ASN A 57 6.77 -7.30 -18.26
C ASN A 57 7.59 -6.17 -17.60
N TYR A 58 8.85 -6.46 -17.17
CA TYR A 58 9.74 -5.46 -16.57
C TYR A 58 10.72 -4.91 -17.62
N ARG A 59 10.55 -3.64 -17.99
CA ARG A 59 11.34 -2.98 -19.04
C ARG A 59 11.71 -1.56 -18.63
N ASN A 60 12.95 -1.16 -18.85
CA ASN A 60 13.48 0.18 -18.55
C ASN A 60 13.34 0.56 -17.07
N GLY A 61 13.50 -0.40 -16.15
CA GLY A 61 13.47 -0.16 -14.71
C GLY A 61 12.07 -0.11 -14.08
N GLU A 62 11.01 -0.48 -14.81
CA GLU A 62 9.63 -0.50 -14.32
C GLU A 62 8.80 -1.60 -14.98
N PHE A 63 7.76 -2.05 -14.30
CA PHE A 63 6.75 -2.91 -14.91
C PHE A 63 5.91 -2.13 -15.91
N LYS A 64 5.68 -2.69 -17.07
CA LYS A 64 4.88 -2.11 -18.16
C LYS A 64 3.66 -2.95 -18.45
N ASN A 65 2.54 -2.30 -18.73
CA ASN A 65 1.36 -2.98 -19.22
C ASN A 65 1.68 -3.74 -20.51
N GLN A 66 1.08 -4.94 -20.69
CA GLN A 66 1.25 -5.75 -21.89
C GLN A 66 0.66 -5.04 -23.12
N HIS A 67 -0.41 -4.29 -22.92
CA HIS A 67 -1.02 -3.43 -23.93
C HIS A 67 -0.72 -1.97 -23.62
N GLU A 68 -0.50 -1.17 -24.66
CA GLU A 68 -0.30 0.26 -24.50
C GLU A 68 -1.55 0.90 -23.86
N THR A 69 -1.37 1.51 -22.71
CA THR A 69 -2.44 2.14 -21.93
C THR A 69 -2.10 3.60 -21.71
N LEU A 70 -2.98 4.49 -22.10
CA LEU A 70 -2.85 5.91 -21.82
C LEU A 70 -3.04 6.16 -20.31
N LEU A 71 -1.95 6.41 -19.62
CA LEU A 71 -1.96 6.69 -18.18
C LEU A 71 -2.49 8.11 -17.86
N MET A 72 -2.40 9.02 -18.80
CA MET A 72 -2.86 10.40 -18.68
C MET A 72 -3.79 10.74 -19.84
N THR A 73 -5.04 11.04 -19.54
CA THR A 73 -6.06 11.42 -20.56
C THR A 73 -6.16 12.94 -20.76
N SER A 74 -5.36 13.74 -20.04
CA SER A 74 -5.35 15.19 -20.19
C SER A 74 -3.99 15.68 -20.67
N ASP A 75 -4.00 16.63 -21.61
CA ASP A 75 -2.80 17.34 -22.09
C ASP A 75 -2.19 18.29 -21.06
N ARG A 76 -2.72 18.33 -19.85
CA ARG A 76 -2.26 19.17 -18.75
C ARG A 76 -1.05 18.57 -18.07
N GLY A 77 0.01 19.35 -17.90
CA GLY A 77 1.24 18.92 -17.24
C GLY A 77 1.00 18.40 -15.81
N ARG A 78 1.89 17.52 -15.34
CA ARG A 78 1.84 16.89 -13.98
C ARG A 78 1.59 17.90 -12.85
N PHE A 79 2.22 19.06 -12.89
CA PHE A 79 2.06 20.10 -11.85
C PHE A 79 0.63 20.67 -11.79
N SER A 80 -0.04 20.84 -12.94
CA SER A 80 -1.42 21.30 -13.01
C SER A 80 -2.37 20.27 -12.40
N GLY A 81 -2.15 18.97 -12.66
CA GLY A 81 -2.94 17.88 -12.08
C GLY A 81 -2.81 17.80 -10.56
N ILE A 82 -1.58 17.91 -10.03
CA ILE A 82 -1.32 17.95 -8.59
C ILE A 82 -1.97 19.16 -7.93
N TRP A 83 -1.85 20.33 -8.55
CA TRP A 83 -2.47 21.55 -8.04
C TRP A 83 -4.00 21.43 -7.99
N GLU A 84 -4.62 20.94 -9.06
CA GLU A 84 -6.07 20.68 -9.10
C GLU A 84 -6.49 19.65 -8.03
N PHE A 85 -5.75 18.57 -7.89
CA PHE A 85 -6.04 17.54 -6.87
C PHE A 85 -6.01 18.12 -5.45
N ILE A 86 -5.07 19.00 -5.14
CA ILE A 86 -4.92 19.54 -3.79
C ILE A 86 -5.92 20.68 -3.53
N PHE A 87 -6.17 21.54 -4.49
CA PHE A 87 -6.86 22.83 -4.26
C PHE A 87 -8.25 22.91 -4.89
N ARG A 88 -8.57 22.05 -5.87
CA ARG A 88 -9.89 22.08 -6.51
C ARG A 88 -10.92 21.37 -5.63
N LYS A 89 -11.87 22.14 -5.12
CA LYS A 89 -13.07 21.57 -4.53
C LYS A 89 -14.01 21.12 -5.64
N ILE A 90 -14.37 19.83 -5.63
CA ILE A 90 -15.35 19.26 -6.54
C ILE A 90 -16.59 18.97 -5.71
N ASP A 91 -17.70 19.62 -6.07
CA ASP A 91 -18.98 19.38 -5.41
C ASP A 91 -19.45 17.95 -5.67
N GLY A 92 -19.99 17.30 -4.64
CA GLY A 92 -20.45 15.91 -4.73
C GLY A 92 -19.33 14.86 -4.69
N LEU A 93 -18.06 15.23 -4.52
CA LEU A 93 -16.96 14.27 -4.41
C LEU A 93 -17.04 13.38 -3.16
N ARG A 94 -17.67 13.85 -2.12
CA ARG A 94 -17.90 13.11 -0.87
C ARG A 94 -19.38 13.11 -0.52
N PRO A 95 -19.90 11.98 0.01
CA PRO A 95 -21.27 11.93 0.51
C PRO A 95 -21.48 12.98 1.62
N GLU A 96 -22.59 13.71 1.56
CA GLU A 96 -22.96 14.67 2.60
C GLU A 96 -23.31 13.98 3.92
N GLN A 97 -23.94 12.80 3.81
CA GLN A 97 -24.34 11.97 4.95
C GLN A 97 -23.38 10.80 5.12
N ALA A 98 -23.33 10.25 6.34
CA ALA A 98 -22.58 9.02 6.59
C ALA A 98 -23.16 7.87 5.76
N VAL A 99 -22.27 7.08 5.14
CA VAL A 99 -22.65 5.88 4.40
C VAL A 99 -23.25 4.88 5.38
N LYS A 100 -24.42 4.34 5.06
CA LYS A 100 -25.03 3.28 5.87
C LYS A 100 -24.24 1.99 5.66
N ALA A 101 -23.63 1.49 6.71
CA ALA A 101 -22.92 0.24 6.71
C ALA A 101 -23.32 -0.60 7.93
N ILE A 102 -23.19 -1.92 7.81
CA ILE A 102 -23.55 -2.89 8.84
C ILE A 102 -22.27 -3.56 9.32
N LYS A 103 -22.04 -3.56 10.64
CA LYS A 103 -20.95 -4.32 11.25
C LYS A 103 -21.46 -5.70 11.66
N THR A 104 -20.79 -6.75 11.16
CA THR A 104 -21.02 -8.14 11.54
C THR A 104 -19.80 -8.66 12.31
N ASP A 105 -20.02 -9.53 13.29
CA ASP A 105 -18.92 -10.21 13.99
C ASP A 105 -18.35 -11.32 13.10
N LEU A 106 -17.29 -10.98 12.34
CA LEU A 106 -16.67 -11.87 11.36
C LEU A 106 -16.06 -13.14 11.99
N ARG A 107 -15.72 -13.08 13.28
CA ARG A 107 -15.13 -14.22 14.00
C ARG A 107 -16.14 -15.30 14.32
N LYS A 108 -17.44 -14.94 14.40
CA LYS A 108 -18.53 -15.88 14.67
C LYS A 108 -19.05 -16.57 13.42
N ILE A 109 -18.65 -16.12 12.23
CA ILE A 109 -19.07 -16.74 10.98
C ILE A 109 -18.39 -18.10 10.83
N GLY A 110 -19.21 -19.14 10.68
CA GLY A 110 -18.74 -20.51 10.50
C GLY A 110 -17.96 -20.67 9.20
N ARG A 111 -16.92 -21.50 9.19
CA ARG A 111 -16.08 -21.74 8.00
C ARG A 111 -16.83 -22.30 6.79
N ASN A 112 -17.98 -22.93 7.00
CA ASN A 112 -18.80 -23.51 5.93
C ASN A 112 -19.78 -22.52 5.30
N GLU A 113 -19.81 -21.26 5.79
CA GLU A 113 -20.67 -20.23 5.24
C GLU A 113 -19.95 -19.54 4.06
N GLU A 114 -20.69 -19.36 2.96
CA GLU A 114 -20.19 -18.60 1.79
C GLU A 114 -20.54 -17.13 1.98
N ILE A 115 -19.53 -16.26 2.10
CA ILE A 115 -19.73 -14.83 2.33
C ILE A 115 -18.80 -13.96 1.50
N LEU A 116 -19.28 -12.76 1.21
CA LEU A 116 -18.48 -11.63 0.73
C LEU A 116 -18.78 -10.42 1.62
N VAL A 117 -17.75 -9.85 2.23
CA VAL A 117 -17.85 -8.62 3.01
C VAL A 117 -16.97 -7.55 2.37
N TRP A 118 -17.58 -6.46 1.92
CA TRP A 118 -16.87 -5.32 1.37
C TRP A 118 -16.62 -4.28 2.44
N PHE A 119 -15.36 -3.88 2.64
CA PHE A 119 -14.96 -2.91 3.66
C PHE A 119 -14.83 -1.48 3.13
N GLY A 120 -14.96 -1.29 1.84
CA GLY A 120 -14.76 -0.04 1.12
C GLY A 120 -13.54 -0.08 0.20
N HIS A 121 -13.48 0.84 -0.76
CA HIS A 121 -12.47 0.88 -1.81
C HIS A 121 -12.27 -0.51 -2.44
N SER A 122 -11.06 -1.05 -2.39
CA SER A 122 -10.71 -2.39 -2.91
C SER A 122 -10.60 -3.45 -1.81
N SER A 123 -10.97 -3.11 -0.57
CA SER A 123 -10.83 -4.03 0.59
C SER A 123 -12.04 -4.92 0.75
N TYR A 124 -11.87 -6.24 0.74
CA TYR A 124 -12.95 -7.20 0.99
C TYR A 124 -12.46 -8.54 1.52
N LEU A 125 -13.34 -9.22 2.26
CA LEU A 125 -13.16 -10.59 2.72
C LEU A 125 -14.09 -11.50 1.91
N ILE A 126 -13.52 -12.53 1.29
CA ILE A 126 -14.24 -13.63 0.68
C ILE A 126 -14.05 -14.86 1.58
N GLN A 127 -15.13 -15.55 1.93
CA GLN A 127 -15.07 -16.88 2.51
C GLN A 127 -15.80 -17.83 1.60
N THR A 128 -15.09 -18.82 1.07
CA THR A 128 -15.62 -19.83 0.15
C THR A 128 -14.83 -21.14 0.28
N GLY A 129 -15.51 -22.27 0.16
CA GLY A 129 -14.89 -23.59 0.30
C GLY A 129 -14.12 -23.77 1.62
N GLY A 130 -14.57 -23.15 2.71
CA GLY A 130 -13.91 -23.18 4.01
C GLY A 130 -12.64 -22.32 4.11
N LYS A 131 -12.28 -21.55 3.07
CA LYS A 131 -11.12 -20.66 3.04
C LYS A 131 -11.52 -19.21 3.18
N ARG A 132 -10.71 -18.44 3.90
CA ARG A 132 -10.83 -16.98 4.08
C ARG A 132 -9.76 -16.27 3.31
N ILE A 133 -10.17 -15.46 2.34
CA ILE A 133 -9.32 -14.69 1.45
C ILE A 133 -9.57 -13.21 1.75
N LEU A 134 -8.57 -12.52 2.26
CA LEU A 134 -8.63 -11.09 2.51
C LEU A 134 -7.88 -10.35 1.40
N VAL A 135 -8.54 -9.43 0.73
CA VAL A 135 -7.99 -8.71 -0.42
C VAL A 135 -7.80 -7.24 -0.09
N ASP A 136 -6.61 -6.72 -0.40
CA ASP A 136 -6.23 -5.30 -0.27
C ASP A 136 -6.73 -4.61 1.02
N PRO A 137 -6.46 -5.16 2.22
CA PRO A 137 -7.04 -4.66 3.45
C PRO A 137 -6.41 -3.33 3.87
N VAL A 138 -7.22 -2.28 3.96
CA VAL A 138 -6.82 -0.95 4.42
C VAL A 138 -7.72 -0.52 5.58
N PHE A 139 -7.29 -0.80 6.81
CA PHE A 139 -8.04 -0.50 8.03
C PHE A 139 -7.39 0.58 8.90
N CYS A 140 -6.16 0.99 8.58
CA CYS A 140 -5.42 1.96 9.37
C CYS A 140 -5.07 3.22 8.57
N MET A 141 -4.38 3.08 7.41
CA MET A 141 -3.88 4.23 6.65
C MET A 141 -3.85 3.95 5.15
N ALA A 142 -4.61 4.73 4.38
CA ALA A 142 -4.63 4.68 2.92
C ALA A 142 -3.63 5.65 2.26
N SER A 143 -2.72 6.25 3.01
CA SER A 143 -1.68 7.15 2.50
C SER A 143 -0.57 7.33 3.52
N PRO A 144 0.65 7.75 3.10
CA PRO A 144 1.76 8.01 4.03
C PRO A 144 1.45 9.13 5.03
N VAL A 145 0.45 9.95 4.76
CA VAL A 145 0.06 11.09 5.60
C VAL A 145 -1.37 10.87 6.08
N SER A 146 -1.58 10.70 7.38
CA SER A 146 -2.84 10.24 7.99
C SER A 146 -4.08 11.10 7.74
N PHE A 147 -3.91 12.36 7.36
CA PHE A 147 -5.03 13.25 7.05
C PHE A 147 -5.42 13.28 5.57
N VAL A 148 -4.64 12.61 4.71
CA VAL A 148 -4.92 12.43 3.27
C VAL A 148 -5.61 11.09 3.06
N ASN A 149 -6.49 10.98 2.08
CA ASN A 149 -7.22 9.75 1.73
C ASN A 149 -8.00 9.12 2.89
N LYS A 150 -8.76 9.94 3.62
CA LYS A 150 -9.65 9.41 4.66
C LYS A 150 -10.86 8.72 4.03
N PRO A 151 -11.29 7.58 4.57
CA PRO A 151 -12.51 6.91 4.17
C PRO A 151 -13.74 7.81 4.37
N PHE A 152 -14.86 7.45 3.75
CA PHE A 152 -16.11 8.16 3.94
C PHE A 152 -16.66 7.87 5.34
N LYS A 153 -17.32 8.88 5.94
CA LYS A 153 -17.99 8.69 7.23
C LYS A 153 -18.96 7.50 7.18
N GLY A 154 -18.88 6.62 8.16
CA GLY A 154 -19.73 5.43 8.27
C GLY A 154 -19.16 4.17 7.65
N THR A 155 -18.02 4.23 6.92
CA THR A 155 -17.34 3.04 6.39
C THR A 155 -16.21 2.53 7.29
N GLU A 156 -15.81 3.27 8.32
CA GLU A 156 -14.75 2.94 9.28
C GLU A 156 -15.24 2.00 10.39
N LEU A 157 -15.92 0.90 10.02
CA LEU A 157 -16.52 0.01 11.01
C LEU A 157 -15.59 -1.09 11.49
N TYR A 158 -14.63 -1.48 10.66
CA TYR A 158 -13.75 -2.60 10.91
C TYR A 158 -12.32 -2.15 11.16
N THR A 159 -11.66 -2.91 12.02
CA THR A 159 -10.24 -2.76 12.35
C THR A 159 -9.53 -4.10 12.11
N PRO A 160 -8.20 -4.16 12.10
CA PRO A 160 -7.49 -5.43 12.05
C PRO A 160 -7.90 -6.40 13.17
N ASP A 161 -8.33 -5.87 14.32
CA ASP A 161 -8.74 -6.69 15.46
C ASP A 161 -10.08 -7.39 15.25
N ASP A 162 -10.92 -6.93 14.35
CA ASP A 162 -12.20 -7.56 14.00
C ASP A 162 -12.02 -8.76 13.03
N MET A 163 -10.85 -8.89 12.40
CA MET A 163 -10.61 -9.96 11.42
C MET A 163 -10.46 -11.33 12.09
N PRO A 164 -11.03 -12.39 11.48
CA PRO A 164 -10.72 -13.76 11.85
C PRO A 164 -9.33 -14.19 11.35
N ASP A 165 -8.94 -15.44 11.58
CA ASP A 165 -7.77 -16.04 10.93
C ASP A 165 -8.00 -16.11 9.41
N ILE A 166 -7.00 -15.68 8.64
CA ILE A 166 -7.02 -15.52 7.19
C ILE A 166 -6.13 -16.59 6.58
N ASP A 167 -6.68 -17.41 5.67
CA ASP A 167 -5.88 -18.40 4.96
C ASP A 167 -4.97 -17.74 3.94
N TYR A 168 -5.50 -16.78 3.17
CA TYR A 168 -4.78 -16.08 2.11
C TYR A 168 -5.01 -14.56 2.18
N LEU A 169 -3.91 -13.82 2.28
CA LEU A 169 -3.90 -12.38 2.03
C LEU A 169 -3.52 -12.14 0.56
N VAL A 170 -4.37 -11.49 -0.19
CA VAL A 170 -4.12 -11.12 -1.59
C VAL A 170 -3.89 -9.64 -1.70
N ILE A 171 -2.80 -9.22 -2.30
CA ILE A 171 -2.47 -7.82 -2.60
C ILE A 171 -2.42 -7.64 -4.11
N SER A 172 -3.19 -6.70 -4.62
CA SER A 172 -3.24 -6.40 -6.06
C SER A 172 -2.02 -5.59 -6.52
N HIS A 173 -1.59 -4.62 -5.72
CA HIS A 173 -0.39 -3.80 -5.95
C HIS A 173 0.02 -3.06 -4.67
N ASP A 174 1.17 -2.39 -4.68
CA ASP A 174 1.83 -1.81 -3.51
C ASP A 174 1.47 -0.34 -3.21
N HIS A 175 0.40 0.19 -3.78
CA HIS A 175 -0.10 1.51 -3.37
C HIS A 175 -0.66 1.47 -1.94
N TRP A 176 -0.57 2.58 -1.23
CA TRP A 176 -0.97 2.70 0.18
C TRP A 176 -2.45 2.43 0.45
N ASP A 177 -3.31 2.68 -0.53
CA ASP A 177 -4.74 2.42 -0.48
C ASP A 177 -5.10 0.97 -0.87
N HIS A 178 -4.09 0.11 -1.06
CA HIS A 178 -4.20 -1.34 -1.27
C HIS A 178 -3.30 -2.13 -0.32
N LEU A 179 -2.10 -1.64 -0.01
CA LEU A 179 -1.14 -2.26 0.90
C LEU A 179 -0.88 -1.35 2.11
N ASP A 180 -1.70 -1.47 3.14
CA ASP A 180 -1.56 -0.76 4.40
C ASP A 180 -0.61 -1.51 5.35
N TYR A 181 0.60 -0.98 5.53
CA TYR A 181 1.62 -1.50 6.42
C TYR A 181 1.08 -1.81 7.83
N ASN A 182 0.33 -0.88 8.41
CA ASN A 182 -0.14 -1.03 9.79
C ASN A 182 -1.18 -2.14 9.91
N THR A 183 -2.04 -2.29 8.90
CA THR A 183 -3.03 -3.37 8.82
C THR A 183 -2.34 -4.73 8.69
N VAL A 184 -1.46 -4.90 7.70
CA VAL A 184 -0.80 -6.21 7.49
C VAL A 184 0.12 -6.59 8.64
N LYS A 185 0.78 -5.61 9.27
CA LYS A 185 1.62 -5.84 10.44
C LYS A 185 0.82 -6.37 11.64
N LYS A 186 -0.37 -5.82 11.89
CA LYS A 186 -1.26 -6.28 12.97
C LYS A 186 -1.88 -7.65 12.68
N LEU A 187 -2.07 -7.97 11.41
CA LEU A 187 -2.64 -9.25 10.98
C LEU A 187 -1.61 -10.37 10.81
N LYS A 188 -0.31 -10.08 10.86
CA LYS A 188 0.79 -10.97 10.50
C LYS A 188 0.63 -12.40 11.02
N ASP A 189 0.34 -12.55 12.31
CA ASP A 189 0.27 -13.85 12.99
C ASP A 189 -1.04 -14.63 12.68
N ARG A 190 -2.01 -13.95 12.06
CA ARG A 190 -3.30 -14.50 11.65
C ARG A 190 -3.42 -14.77 10.15
N ILE A 191 -2.38 -14.47 9.36
CA ILE A 191 -2.33 -14.70 7.92
C ILE A 191 -1.58 -16.01 7.67
N GLY A 192 -2.16 -16.94 6.93
CA GLY A 192 -1.55 -18.19 6.50
C GLY A 192 -0.48 -17.96 5.43
N ALA A 193 -0.87 -17.45 4.28
CA ALA A 193 0.02 -17.10 3.18
C ALA A 193 -0.35 -15.77 2.55
N VAL A 194 0.64 -15.12 1.90
CA VAL A 194 0.47 -13.87 1.16
C VAL A 194 0.64 -14.14 -0.32
N ILE A 195 -0.30 -13.69 -1.13
CA ILE A 195 -0.24 -13.74 -2.60
C ILE A 195 -0.13 -12.29 -3.08
N CYS A 196 0.92 -11.97 -3.80
CA CYS A 196 1.17 -10.60 -4.23
C CYS A 196 1.91 -10.55 -5.58
N PRO A 197 1.96 -9.40 -6.25
CA PRO A 197 2.73 -9.24 -7.47
C PRO A 197 4.22 -9.46 -7.25
N LEU A 198 4.90 -9.88 -8.31
CA LEU A 198 6.34 -10.08 -8.34
C LEU A 198 7.09 -8.82 -7.89
N GLY A 199 7.93 -8.97 -6.88
CA GLY A 199 8.70 -7.90 -6.24
C GLY A 199 8.07 -7.33 -4.97
N VAL A 200 6.75 -7.40 -4.81
CA VAL A 200 6.03 -6.87 -3.62
C VAL A 200 6.36 -7.68 -2.36
N GLY A 201 6.70 -8.95 -2.51
CA GLY A 201 7.13 -9.80 -1.40
C GLY A 201 8.32 -9.23 -0.60
N GLU A 202 9.13 -8.35 -1.19
CA GLU A 202 10.23 -7.67 -0.48
C GLU A 202 9.75 -6.78 0.66
N HIS A 203 8.57 -6.13 0.50
CA HIS A 203 7.95 -5.36 1.57
C HIS A 203 7.59 -6.27 2.74
N PHE A 204 6.92 -7.39 2.47
CA PHE A 204 6.49 -8.33 3.49
C PHE A 204 7.66 -8.96 4.24
N GLU A 205 8.70 -9.40 3.53
CA GLU A 205 9.91 -9.94 4.15
C GLU A 205 10.61 -8.90 5.02
N TYR A 206 10.73 -7.65 4.55
CA TYR A 206 11.24 -6.54 5.35
C TYR A 206 10.42 -6.25 6.60
N TRP A 207 9.11 -6.48 6.54
CA TRP A 207 8.20 -6.36 7.69
C TRP A 207 8.19 -7.60 8.58
N GLY A 208 9.03 -8.59 8.27
CA GLY A 208 9.26 -9.79 9.08
C GLY A 208 8.30 -10.93 8.81
N PHE A 209 7.67 -11.01 7.64
CA PHE A 209 6.97 -12.22 7.18
C PHE A 209 7.99 -13.26 6.73
N ASP A 210 7.70 -14.54 6.97
CA ASP A 210 8.54 -15.64 6.52
C ASP A 210 8.46 -15.79 5.00
N LYS A 211 9.61 -15.97 4.34
CA LYS A 211 9.72 -16.07 2.87
C LYS A 211 8.85 -17.20 2.30
N GLU A 212 8.75 -18.31 3.02
CA GLU A 212 7.98 -19.50 2.62
C GLU A 212 6.47 -19.24 2.57
N ARG A 213 6.00 -18.18 3.22
CA ARG A 213 4.59 -17.76 3.22
C ARG A 213 4.28 -16.76 2.11
N LEU A 214 5.27 -16.36 1.30
CA LEU A 214 5.13 -15.36 0.25
C LEU A 214 5.07 -16.02 -1.11
N ILE A 215 3.95 -15.85 -1.80
CA ILE A 215 3.69 -16.34 -3.16
C ILE A 215 3.65 -15.13 -4.07
N GLU A 216 4.70 -14.92 -4.83
CA GLU A 216 4.81 -13.80 -5.76
C GLU A 216 4.53 -14.28 -7.18
N LEU A 217 3.62 -13.62 -7.86
CA LEU A 217 3.18 -13.96 -9.21
C LEU A 217 3.44 -12.80 -10.18
N ASP A 218 3.90 -13.14 -11.38
CA ASP A 218 3.94 -12.22 -12.52
C ASP A 218 2.61 -12.31 -13.30
N TRP A 219 2.40 -11.43 -14.28
CA TRP A 219 1.22 -11.49 -15.14
C TRP A 219 1.14 -12.83 -15.87
N ASN A 220 -0.08 -13.41 -15.86
CA ASN A 220 -0.41 -14.72 -16.44
C ASN A 220 0.28 -15.92 -15.76
N GLU A 221 0.87 -15.74 -14.58
CA GLU A 221 1.25 -16.87 -13.74
C GLU A 221 0.06 -17.33 -12.90
N ASP A 222 -0.12 -18.65 -12.81
CA ASP A 222 -1.15 -19.28 -12.01
C ASP A 222 -0.56 -19.85 -10.72
N CYS A 223 -1.34 -19.80 -9.64
CA CYS A 223 -1.00 -20.43 -8.37
C CYS A 223 -2.09 -21.42 -7.98
N LEU A 224 -1.70 -22.71 -7.84
CA LEU A 224 -2.58 -23.74 -7.32
C LEU A 224 -2.42 -23.84 -5.81
N LEU A 225 -3.44 -23.43 -5.08
CA LEU A 225 -3.49 -23.49 -3.63
C LEU A 225 -4.06 -24.83 -3.18
N TYR A 226 -3.23 -25.88 -3.17
CA TYR A 226 -3.66 -27.21 -2.78
C TYR A 226 -3.96 -27.31 -1.28
N THR A 227 -5.12 -27.89 -0.98
CA THR A 227 -5.49 -28.29 0.38
C THR A 227 -5.59 -29.81 0.54
N SER A 228 -5.54 -30.55 -0.57
CA SER A 228 -5.51 -32.01 -0.65
C SER A 228 -4.90 -32.43 -1.97
N PRO A 229 -4.23 -33.59 -2.06
CA PRO A 229 -3.78 -34.12 -3.35
C PRO A 229 -4.97 -34.26 -4.29
N SER A 230 -4.87 -33.69 -5.48
CA SER A 230 -5.85 -33.85 -6.54
C SER A 230 -5.85 -35.37 -6.94
N PRO A 231 -6.98 -35.92 -7.36
CA PRO A 231 -7.01 -37.29 -7.96
C PRO A 231 -6.04 -37.43 -9.15
N ARG A 232 -5.63 -36.36 -9.80
CA ARG A 232 -4.62 -36.33 -10.87
C ARG A 232 -3.19 -36.53 -10.33
N ASP A 233 -2.90 -36.12 -9.11
CA ASP A 233 -1.57 -36.26 -8.50
C ASP A 233 -1.32 -37.70 -8.05
N LEU A 234 -2.38 -38.50 -7.90
CA LEU A 234 -2.33 -39.92 -7.57
C LEU A 234 -2.15 -40.85 -8.81
N SER A 235 -2.25 -40.30 -10.02
CA SER A 235 -2.17 -41.05 -11.27
C SER A 235 -0.78 -41.13 -11.91
N THR A 236 0.24 -40.50 -11.29
CA THR A 236 1.63 -40.43 -11.79
C THR A 236 2.62 -41.25 -10.95
N SER A 237 2.14 -42.19 -10.11
CA SER A 237 2.99 -43.16 -9.39
C SER A 237 2.91 -44.54 -10.00
#